data_875d1fdebf9b90b5c1090f67c4bf4c78
#
_entry.id   875d1fdebf9b90b5c1090f67c4bf4c78
#
_cell.length_a   1.000
_cell.length_b   1.000
_cell.length_c   1.000
_cell.angle_alpha   90.00
_cell.angle_beta   90.00
_cell.angle_gamma   90.00
#
_symmetry.space_group_name_H-M   'P 1'
#
loop_
_entity.id
_entity.type
_entity.pdbx_description
1 polymer ?
#
loop_
_entity_poly.entity_id
_entity_poly.type
_entity_poly.pdbx_seq_one_letter_code
_entity_poly.pdbx_strand_id
1 'polypeptide(L)'
;LTDNKADADKVRKWSTQSREAAPWYQHEEIGYNYRMSNIIAGVVRGQMPYLEEHIAQKKAIYMRYKEGFKGLPVHMNPYDEKNSEPNFWLSCMIVDREAMCKQVRGEQDTLYISESGKSCPTEILETLAKYNAEGRPIWKPMHMQPIYRMNPFITVNGNGRGQTNAYIAGDLEDVGADIFERGLCLPSDNKMTAEQQDVIIEIIHRCFR
;
A
#
# COMPACT_ATOMS: atom_id res chain seq x y z
N LEU A 1 -1.85 -10.60 18.82
CA LEU A 1 -1.36 -11.73 19.63
C LEU A 1 -1.24 -11.28 21.08
N THR A 2 -1.57 -12.15 22.02
CA THR A 2 -1.44 -11.91 23.47
C THR A 2 -1.10 -13.21 24.17
N ASP A 3 -0.25 -13.12 25.19
CA ASP A 3 0.05 -14.23 26.12
C ASP A 3 -0.88 -14.22 27.33
N ASN A 4 -1.72 -13.21 27.44
CA ASN A 4 -2.73 -13.11 28.51
C ASN A 4 -3.97 -13.90 28.11
N LYS A 5 -4.26 -14.96 28.89
CA LYS A 5 -5.41 -15.82 28.65
C LYS A 5 -6.75 -15.07 28.77
N ALA A 6 -6.88 -14.12 29.71
CA ALA A 6 -8.11 -13.36 29.89
C ALA A 6 -8.43 -12.48 28.68
N ASP A 7 -7.41 -11.84 28.11
CA ASP A 7 -7.55 -11.03 26.89
C ASP A 7 -7.94 -11.91 25.70
N ALA A 8 -7.32 -13.08 25.56
CA ALA A 8 -7.63 -14.02 24.49
C ALA A 8 -9.10 -14.52 24.59
N ASP A 9 -9.56 -14.85 25.79
CA ASP A 9 -10.92 -15.30 26.01
C ASP A 9 -11.94 -14.16 25.78
N LYS A 10 -11.58 -12.93 26.14
CA LYS A 10 -12.40 -11.74 25.87
C LYS A 10 -12.55 -11.49 24.36
N VAL A 11 -11.47 -11.56 23.60
CA VAL A 11 -11.49 -11.43 22.14
C VAL A 11 -12.33 -12.53 21.49
N ARG A 12 -12.21 -13.78 21.96
CA ARG A 12 -13.07 -14.87 21.48
C ARG A 12 -14.54 -14.60 21.73
N LYS A 13 -14.89 -14.15 22.94
CA LYS A 13 -16.26 -13.79 23.32
C LYS A 13 -16.80 -12.71 22.38
N TRP A 14 -16.09 -11.60 22.24
CA TRP A 14 -16.49 -10.51 21.36
C TRP A 14 -16.63 -10.91 19.89
N SER A 15 -15.72 -11.73 19.38
CA SER A 15 -15.74 -12.16 17.97
C SER A 15 -16.91 -13.13 17.66
N THR A 16 -17.57 -13.66 18.68
CA THR A 16 -18.71 -14.58 18.59
C THR A 16 -19.99 -13.98 19.16
N GLN A 17 -20.20 -12.69 18.95
CA GLN A 17 -21.39 -11.94 19.33
C GLN A 17 -21.56 -11.75 20.85
N SER A 18 -20.54 -11.96 21.67
CA SER A 18 -20.59 -11.92 23.14
C SER A 18 -21.70 -12.80 23.73
N ARG A 19 -21.97 -13.94 23.10
CA ARG A 19 -23.02 -14.85 23.57
C ARG A 19 -22.60 -15.54 24.86
N GLU A 20 -23.49 -15.53 25.86
CA GLU A 20 -23.31 -16.24 27.13
C GLU A 20 -23.64 -17.74 26.99
N ALA A 21 -23.13 -18.54 27.93
CA ALA A 21 -23.40 -19.97 28.00
C ALA A 21 -24.80 -20.21 28.66
N ALA A 22 -25.84 -19.94 27.88
CA ALA A 22 -27.22 -20.13 28.28
C ALA A 22 -27.98 -20.95 27.24
N PRO A 23 -29.09 -21.67 27.60
CA PRO A 23 -29.94 -22.38 26.64
C PRO A 23 -30.62 -21.46 25.61
N TRP A 24 -30.72 -20.19 25.90
CA TRP A 24 -31.24 -19.13 25.05
C TRP A 24 -30.13 -18.15 24.63
N TYR A 25 -30.43 -17.21 23.73
CA TYR A 25 -29.53 -16.10 23.37
C TYR A 25 -29.54 -15.09 24.52
N GLN A 26 -28.40 -14.96 25.18
CA GLN A 26 -28.17 -13.99 26.25
C GLN A 26 -26.86 -13.27 26.00
N HIS A 27 -26.86 -11.95 26.19
CA HIS A 27 -25.71 -11.07 25.95
C HIS A 27 -25.63 -10.06 27.10
N GLU A 28 -24.52 -10.03 27.81
CA GLU A 28 -24.24 -9.06 28.87
C GLU A 28 -23.48 -7.84 28.37
N GLU A 29 -22.93 -7.94 27.16
CA GLU A 29 -22.17 -6.90 26.53
C GLU A 29 -22.30 -6.98 25.00
N ILE A 30 -21.92 -5.87 24.28
CA ILE A 30 -21.93 -5.84 22.84
C ILE A 30 -20.83 -6.73 22.29
N GLY A 31 -21.16 -7.55 21.31
CA GLY A 31 -20.24 -8.39 20.57
C GLY A 31 -20.39 -8.22 19.05
N TYR A 32 -19.53 -8.88 18.31
CA TYR A 32 -19.39 -8.71 16.86
C TYR A 32 -19.32 -10.07 16.17
N ASN A 33 -19.60 -10.10 14.88
CA ASN A 33 -19.36 -11.26 14.06
C ASN A 33 -18.01 -11.10 13.32
N TYR A 34 -16.92 -11.48 13.97
CA TYR A 34 -15.56 -11.40 13.43
C TYR A 34 -14.93 -12.76 13.16
N ARG A 35 -15.75 -13.80 13.08
CA ARG A 35 -15.28 -15.13 12.69
C ARG A 35 -15.42 -15.36 11.19
N MET A 36 -14.39 -15.98 10.60
CA MET A 36 -14.42 -16.41 9.21
C MET A 36 -15.55 -17.42 9.00
N SER A 37 -16.39 -17.21 7.97
CA SER A 37 -17.40 -18.21 7.60
C SER A 37 -16.75 -19.44 6.98
N ASN A 38 -17.44 -20.58 7.02
CA ASN A 38 -16.95 -21.82 6.41
C ASN A 38 -16.74 -21.70 4.90
N ILE A 39 -17.53 -20.87 4.21
CA ILE A 39 -17.40 -20.62 2.78
C ILE A 39 -16.05 -19.91 2.52
N ILE A 40 -15.77 -18.82 3.25
CA ILE A 40 -14.49 -18.10 3.12
C ILE A 40 -13.32 -19.00 3.53
N ALA A 41 -13.46 -19.78 4.59
CA ALA A 41 -12.43 -20.75 4.99
C ALA A 41 -12.16 -21.79 3.91
N GLY A 42 -13.20 -22.26 3.21
CA GLY A 42 -13.10 -23.17 2.07
C GLY A 42 -12.32 -22.54 0.91
N VAL A 43 -12.62 -21.28 0.55
CA VAL A 43 -11.89 -20.54 -0.48
C VAL A 43 -10.41 -20.38 -0.12
N VAL A 44 -10.11 -19.94 1.11
CA VAL A 44 -8.72 -19.79 1.58
C VAL A 44 -7.99 -21.13 1.55
N ARG A 45 -8.62 -22.20 2.03
CA ARG A 45 -8.02 -23.56 1.97
C ARG A 45 -7.72 -24.00 0.54
N GLY A 46 -8.59 -23.66 -0.42
CA GLY A 46 -8.37 -23.96 -1.83
C GLY A 46 -7.22 -23.19 -2.47
N GLN A 47 -6.82 -22.04 -1.91
CA GLN A 47 -5.69 -21.24 -2.38
C GLN A 47 -4.35 -21.65 -1.76
N MET A 48 -4.35 -22.27 -0.59
CA MET A 48 -3.11 -22.64 0.13
C MET A 48 -2.10 -23.45 -0.70
N PRO A 49 -2.50 -24.43 -1.53
CA PRO A 49 -1.54 -25.21 -2.35
C PRO A 49 -0.76 -24.36 -3.36
N TYR A 50 -1.26 -23.17 -3.73
CA TYR A 50 -0.67 -22.31 -4.75
C TYR A 50 0.11 -21.13 -4.15
N LEU A 51 0.19 -21.04 -2.82
CA LEU A 51 0.76 -19.85 -2.16
C LEU A 51 2.22 -19.62 -2.57
N GLU A 52 3.06 -20.65 -2.51
CA GLU A 52 4.49 -20.54 -2.85
C GLU A 52 4.70 -20.20 -4.32
N GLU A 53 3.90 -20.78 -5.21
CA GLU A 53 3.92 -20.45 -6.63
C GLU A 53 3.58 -18.97 -6.85
N HIS A 54 2.52 -18.48 -6.21
CA HIS A 54 2.13 -17.06 -6.32
C HIS A 54 3.20 -16.12 -5.77
N ILE A 55 3.84 -16.45 -4.65
CA ILE A 55 4.95 -15.65 -4.11
C ILE A 55 6.12 -15.62 -5.09
N ALA A 56 6.48 -16.77 -5.68
CA ALA A 56 7.55 -16.83 -6.68
C ALA A 56 7.24 -15.99 -7.92
N GLN A 57 6.01 -16.05 -8.43
CA GLN A 57 5.55 -15.22 -9.55
C GLN A 57 5.62 -13.72 -9.21
N LYS A 58 5.14 -13.31 -8.04
CA LYS A 58 5.20 -11.93 -7.56
C LYS A 58 6.64 -11.43 -7.43
N LYS A 59 7.53 -12.27 -6.89
CA LYS A 59 8.96 -11.98 -6.80
C LYS A 59 9.59 -11.77 -8.18
N ALA A 60 9.25 -12.64 -9.14
CA ALA A 60 9.75 -12.52 -10.51
C ALA A 60 9.32 -11.19 -11.17
N ILE A 61 8.05 -10.79 -10.99
CA ILE A 61 7.53 -9.49 -11.45
C ILE A 61 8.30 -8.33 -10.83
N TYR A 62 8.50 -8.36 -9.50
CA TYR A 62 9.27 -7.32 -8.80
C TYR A 62 10.70 -7.21 -9.31
N MET A 63 11.39 -8.35 -9.48
CA MET A 63 12.77 -8.38 -9.96
C MET A 63 12.89 -7.89 -11.40
N ARG A 64 11.91 -8.21 -12.26
CA ARG A 64 11.90 -7.71 -13.64
C ARG A 64 11.73 -6.19 -13.69
N TYR A 65 10.86 -5.61 -12.88
CA TYR A 65 10.76 -4.15 -12.75
C TYR A 65 12.04 -3.54 -12.21
N LYS A 66 12.62 -4.11 -11.15
CA LYS A 66 13.88 -3.64 -10.56
C LYS A 66 15.02 -3.61 -11.60
N GLU A 67 15.09 -4.63 -12.46
CA GLU A 67 16.05 -4.67 -13.57
C GLU A 67 15.70 -3.68 -14.69
N GLY A 68 14.43 -3.66 -15.09
CA GLY A 68 13.95 -2.83 -16.19
C GLY A 68 14.04 -1.34 -15.94
N PHE A 69 14.05 -0.90 -14.70
CA PHE A 69 14.17 0.53 -14.34
C PHE A 69 15.60 0.95 -14.03
N LYS A 70 16.60 0.10 -14.23
CA LYS A 70 18.00 0.52 -14.10
C LYS A 70 18.31 1.73 -14.98
N GLY A 71 18.91 2.74 -14.38
CA GLY A 71 19.24 4.00 -15.05
C GLY A 71 18.12 5.03 -15.10
N LEU A 72 16.91 4.69 -14.66
CA LEU A 72 15.87 5.68 -14.40
C LEU A 72 16.02 6.27 -12.98
N PRO A 73 15.58 7.52 -12.77
CA PRO A 73 15.59 8.16 -11.45
C PRO A 73 14.40 7.68 -10.60
N VAL A 74 14.34 6.37 -10.39
CA VAL A 74 13.28 5.72 -9.58
C VAL A 74 13.86 4.58 -8.75
N HIS A 75 13.22 4.29 -7.63
CA HIS A 75 13.60 3.19 -6.76
C HIS A 75 12.40 2.29 -6.47
N MET A 76 12.62 0.98 -6.48
CA MET A 76 11.62 0.01 -6.05
C MET A 76 11.53 -0.03 -4.52
N ASN A 77 10.36 -0.40 -3.98
CA ASN A 77 10.19 -0.62 -2.55
C ASN A 77 11.28 -1.55 -2.00
N PRO A 78 12.06 -1.11 -1.00
CA PRO A 78 13.15 -1.91 -0.44
C PRO A 78 12.62 -3.03 0.46
N TYR A 79 13.43 -4.06 0.66
CA TYR A 79 13.24 -5.08 1.69
C TYR A 79 14.61 -5.54 2.21
N ASP A 80 14.64 -6.05 3.43
CA ASP A 80 15.85 -6.62 4.02
C ASP A 80 16.02 -8.07 3.56
N GLU A 81 16.93 -8.29 2.62
CA GLU A 81 17.18 -9.62 2.03
C GLU A 81 17.69 -10.66 3.03
N LYS A 82 18.20 -10.20 4.20
CA LYS A 82 18.77 -11.11 5.21
C LYS A 82 17.78 -11.48 6.32
N ASN A 83 16.89 -10.53 6.68
CA ASN A 83 16.06 -10.67 7.86
C ASN A 83 14.56 -10.64 7.55
N SER A 84 14.17 -10.60 6.25
CA SER A 84 12.76 -10.59 5.87
C SER A 84 12.48 -11.50 4.68
N GLU A 85 11.29 -12.09 4.67
CA GLU A 85 10.72 -12.87 3.58
C GLU A 85 9.43 -12.22 3.11
N PRO A 86 9.51 -11.19 2.23
CA PRO A 86 8.32 -10.54 1.70
C PRO A 86 7.58 -11.46 0.73
N ASN A 87 6.25 -11.36 0.71
CA ASN A 87 5.42 -12.06 -0.26
C ASN A 87 5.31 -11.33 -1.61
N PHE A 88 5.95 -10.18 -1.76
CA PHE A 88 5.93 -9.34 -2.97
C PHE A 88 4.52 -9.00 -3.48
N TRP A 89 3.56 -8.88 -2.57
CA TRP A 89 2.16 -8.62 -2.92
C TRP A 89 2.00 -7.54 -4.00
N LEU A 90 2.68 -6.42 -3.82
CA LEU A 90 2.71 -5.33 -4.80
C LEU A 90 4.14 -4.91 -5.09
N SER A 91 4.40 -4.62 -6.36
CA SER A 91 5.59 -3.90 -6.80
C SER A 91 5.31 -2.41 -6.75
N CYS A 92 6.04 -1.69 -5.91
CA CYS A 92 5.90 -0.25 -5.78
C CYS A 92 7.18 0.44 -6.19
N MET A 93 7.07 1.64 -6.73
CA MET A 93 8.23 2.48 -7.03
C MET A 93 8.02 3.89 -6.49
N ILE A 94 9.13 4.58 -6.23
CA ILE A 94 9.19 5.98 -5.83
C ILE A 94 10.07 6.73 -6.84
N VAL A 95 9.63 7.91 -7.26
CA VAL A 95 10.39 8.80 -8.15
C VAL A 95 11.38 9.62 -7.31
N ASP A 96 12.60 9.81 -7.77
CA ASP A 96 13.58 10.66 -7.11
C ASP A 96 13.09 12.11 -7.05
N ARG A 97 13.40 12.81 -5.96
CA ARG A 97 12.90 14.19 -5.74
C ARG A 97 13.30 15.13 -6.87
N GLU A 98 14.52 15.01 -7.35
CA GLU A 98 15.10 15.85 -8.40
C GLU A 98 14.50 15.57 -9.80
N ALA A 99 13.92 14.39 -9.95
CA ALA A 99 13.26 13.95 -11.17
C ALA A 99 11.73 14.12 -11.15
N MET A 100 11.19 14.65 -10.05
CA MET A 100 9.78 15.00 -9.99
C MET A 100 9.48 16.25 -10.82
N CYS A 101 8.50 16.14 -11.72
CA CYS A 101 7.85 17.34 -12.26
C CYS A 101 6.90 17.93 -11.20
N LYS A 102 6.46 19.17 -11.41
CA LYS A 102 5.58 19.84 -10.46
C LYS A 102 4.23 19.13 -10.38
N GLN A 103 3.89 18.62 -9.20
CA GLN A 103 2.61 18.00 -8.88
C GLN A 103 1.99 18.68 -7.68
N VAL A 104 0.67 18.85 -7.68
CA VAL A 104 -0.11 19.35 -6.54
C VAL A 104 -1.28 18.42 -6.33
N ARG A 105 -1.31 17.77 -5.18
CA ARG A 105 -2.42 16.90 -4.77
C ARG A 105 -3.37 17.66 -3.85
N GLY A 106 -4.59 17.86 -4.32
CA GLY A 106 -5.71 18.33 -3.51
C GLY A 106 -6.33 17.22 -2.65
N GLU A 107 -7.50 17.47 -2.10
CA GLU A 107 -8.24 16.45 -1.35
C GLU A 107 -8.88 15.40 -2.26
N GLN A 108 -9.32 15.78 -3.45
CA GLN A 108 -10.07 14.95 -4.40
C GLN A 108 -9.51 14.96 -5.82
N ASP A 109 -8.53 15.82 -6.10
CA ASP A 109 -7.94 16.01 -7.40
C ASP A 109 -6.42 16.06 -7.34
N THR A 110 -5.79 15.97 -8.50
CA THR A 110 -4.35 16.14 -8.64
C THR A 110 -4.07 16.86 -9.95
N LEU A 111 -3.20 17.83 -9.90
CA LEU A 111 -2.71 18.57 -11.06
C LEU A 111 -1.20 18.42 -11.19
N TYR A 112 -0.69 18.38 -12.41
CA TYR A 112 0.75 18.38 -12.67
C TYR A 112 1.09 19.20 -13.90
N ILE A 113 2.35 19.57 -14.01
CA ILE A 113 2.91 20.26 -15.16
C ILE A 113 4.02 19.39 -15.71
N SER A 114 3.80 18.83 -16.90
CA SER A 114 4.82 18.01 -17.58
C SER A 114 6.10 18.80 -17.84
N GLU A 115 7.24 18.18 -17.60
CA GLU A 115 8.57 18.75 -17.79
C GLU A 115 9.49 17.68 -18.42
N SER A 116 10.19 18.02 -19.51
CA SER A 116 11.07 17.07 -20.19
C SER A 116 12.14 16.52 -19.23
N GLY A 117 12.33 15.21 -19.24
CA GLY A 117 13.27 14.51 -18.37
C GLY A 117 12.79 14.29 -16.95
N LYS A 118 11.59 14.77 -16.60
CA LYS A 118 10.97 14.58 -15.28
C LYS A 118 9.56 14.05 -15.40
N SER A 119 9.10 13.37 -14.35
CA SER A 119 7.73 12.91 -14.28
C SER A 119 7.22 12.87 -12.83
N CYS A 120 5.95 12.51 -12.63
CA CYS A 120 5.38 12.31 -11.32
C CYS A 120 4.42 11.11 -11.32
N PRO A 121 4.05 10.56 -10.15
CA PRO A 121 3.13 9.45 -10.07
C PRO A 121 1.82 9.64 -10.84
N THR A 122 1.25 10.84 -10.82
CA THR A 122 0.01 11.14 -11.54
C THR A 122 0.20 11.00 -13.05
N GLU A 123 1.22 11.63 -13.63
CA GLU A 123 1.52 11.55 -15.05
C GLU A 123 1.79 10.11 -15.49
N ILE A 124 2.57 9.36 -14.72
CA ILE A 124 2.88 7.95 -15.01
C ILE A 124 1.61 7.11 -15.00
N LEU A 125 0.75 7.26 -13.98
CA LEU A 125 -0.51 6.52 -13.87
C LEU A 125 -1.47 6.84 -15.01
N GLU A 126 -1.61 8.11 -15.39
CA GLU A 126 -2.43 8.53 -16.52
C GLU A 126 -1.88 8.00 -17.85
N THR A 127 -0.56 7.97 -17.98
CA THR A 127 0.09 7.44 -19.19
C THR A 127 -0.12 5.93 -19.29
N LEU A 128 0.05 5.18 -18.20
CA LEU A 128 -0.26 3.74 -18.15
C LEU A 128 -1.73 3.47 -18.52
N ALA A 129 -2.66 4.27 -18.00
CA ALA A 129 -4.10 4.12 -18.28
C ALA A 129 -4.41 4.28 -19.77
N LYS A 130 -3.71 5.16 -20.50
CA LYS A 130 -3.87 5.29 -21.97
C LYS A 130 -3.54 4.01 -22.74
N TYR A 131 -2.73 3.14 -22.16
CA TYR A 131 -2.36 1.83 -22.71
C TYR A 131 -3.11 0.66 -22.05
N ASN A 132 -4.20 0.96 -21.35
CA ASN A 132 -5.00 -0.04 -20.63
C ASN A 132 -4.22 -0.81 -19.56
N ALA A 133 -3.22 -0.17 -18.95
CA ALA A 133 -2.46 -0.70 -17.84
C ALA A 133 -2.84 0.06 -16.56
N GLU A 134 -3.29 -0.66 -15.53
CA GLU A 134 -3.74 -0.06 -14.28
C GLU A 134 -2.63 -0.10 -13.21
N GLY A 135 -2.02 1.06 -12.93
CA GLY A 135 -1.29 1.31 -11.70
C GLY A 135 -2.16 2.02 -10.67
N ARG A 136 -1.66 2.20 -9.45
CA ARG A 136 -2.39 2.91 -8.39
C ARG A 136 -1.47 3.83 -7.59
N PRO A 137 -1.98 4.95 -7.04
CA PRO A 137 -1.22 5.73 -6.06
C PRO A 137 -0.87 4.84 -4.85
N ILE A 138 0.24 5.13 -4.20
CA ILE A 138 0.52 4.60 -2.86
C ILE A 138 -0.58 5.10 -1.90
N TRP A 139 -0.86 4.34 -0.85
CA TRP A 139 -1.87 4.68 0.14
C TRP A 139 -1.57 5.99 0.84
N LYS A 140 -2.57 6.85 0.87
CA LYS A 140 -2.52 8.08 1.66
C LYS A 140 -2.39 7.71 3.14
N PRO A 141 -1.37 8.22 3.87
CA PRO A 141 -1.19 7.93 5.28
C PRO A 141 -2.41 8.29 6.14
N MET A 142 -2.65 7.53 7.19
CA MET A 142 -3.83 7.72 8.05
C MET A 142 -3.89 9.11 8.68
N HIS A 143 -2.76 9.65 9.12
CA HIS A 143 -2.70 11.00 9.68
C HIS A 143 -3.01 12.11 8.65
N MET A 144 -2.92 11.81 7.35
CA MET A 144 -3.31 12.69 6.26
C MET A 144 -4.79 12.53 5.86
N GLN A 145 -5.52 11.58 6.43
CA GLN A 145 -6.95 11.45 6.14
C GLN A 145 -7.75 12.58 6.80
N PRO A 146 -8.73 13.19 6.11
CA PRO A 146 -9.52 14.29 6.65
C PRO A 146 -10.15 14.00 8.01
N ILE A 147 -10.59 12.76 8.24
CA ILE A 147 -11.20 12.33 9.50
C ILE A 147 -10.24 12.43 10.70
N TYR A 148 -8.92 12.33 10.47
CA TYR A 148 -7.90 12.36 11.52
C TYR A 148 -7.12 13.67 11.62
N ARG A 149 -7.54 14.70 10.89
CA ARG A 149 -6.82 15.99 10.85
C ARG A 149 -6.68 16.68 12.21
N MET A 150 -7.51 16.35 13.16
CA MET A 150 -7.45 16.90 14.52
C MET A 150 -6.67 16.01 15.50
N ASN A 151 -6.24 14.83 15.07
CA ASN A 151 -5.48 13.94 15.92
C ASN A 151 -4.01 14.34 15.96
N PRO A 152 -3.30 14.14 17.08
CA PRO A 152 -1.87 14.39 17.15
C PRO A 152 -1.10 13.39 16.26
N PHE A 153 0.01 13.84 15.71
CA PHE A 153 0.98 13.00 15.03
C PHE A 153 2.24 12.92 15.91
N ILE A 154 2.63 11.71 16.28
CA ILE A 154 3.76 11.46 17.19
C ILE A 154 4.97 11.04 16.38
N THR A 155 6.12 11.68 16.62
CA THR A 155 7.40 11.37 16.01
C THR A 155 8.40 10.89 17.05
N VAL A 156 9.55 10.40 16.60
CA VAL A 156 10.67 9.99 17.49
C VAL A 156 11.14 11.15 18.38
N ASN A 157 11.07 12.39 17.89
CA ASN A 157 11.53 13.58 18.57
C ASN A 157 10.43 14.28 19.40
N GLY A 158 9.28 13.66 19.56
CA GLY A 158 8.15 14.23 20.27
C GLY A 158 6.89 14.33 19.42
N ASN A 159 6.11 15.38 19.64
CA ASN A 159 4.81 15.53 18.98
C ASN A 159 4.88 16.45 17.78
N GLY A 160 4.49 15.93 16.64
CA GLY A 160 4.08 16.71 15.49
C GLY A 160 2.57 16.80 15.45
N ARG A 161 2.05 17.81 14.76
CA ARG A 161 0.63 17.94 14.52
C ARG A 161 0.33 18.57 13.19
N GLY A 162 -0.47 17.87 12.42
CA GLY A 162 -1.13 18.45 11.28
C GLY A 162 -2.41 19.19 11.69
N GLN A 163 -2.64 20.35 11.12
CA GLN A 163 -3.87 21.15 11.33
C GLN A 163 -4.63 21.39 10.04
N THR A 164 -4.02 21.04 8.94
CA THR A 164 -4.53 21.25 7.59
C THR A 164 -4.24 20.03 6.76
N ASN A 165 -4.54 20.06 5.51
CA ASN A 165 -4.19 18.98 4.59
C ASN A 165 -2.68 18.79 4.38
N ALA A 166 -1.85 19.74 4.73
CA ALA A 166 -0.41 19.59 4.73
C ALA A 166 0.14 18.90 5.99
N TYR A 167 -0.55 19.01 7.07
CA TYR A 167 -0.64 18.11 8.20
C TYR A 167 0.45 18.06 9.22
N ILE A 168 1.66 18.36 8.94
CA ILE A 168 2.75 18.40 9.90
C ILE A 168 3.29 19.80 9.94
N ALA A 169 3.26 20.41 11.12
CA ALA A 169 3.82 21.74 11.35
C ALA A 169 5.31 21.62 11.69
N GLY A 170 6.11 22.54 11.17
CA GLY A 170 7.54 22.64 11.45
C GLY A 170 8.38 21.68 10.60
N ASP A 171 9.61 21.43 11.07
CA ASP A 171 10.65 20.69 10.36
C ASP A 171 10.56 19.16 10.60
N LEU A 172 9.35 18.64 10.81
CA LEU A 172 9.15 17.22 11.05
C LEU A 172 9.24 16.46 9.72
N GLU A 173 10.11 15.48 9.70
CA GLU A 173 10.26 14.58 8.58
C GLU A 173 9.10 13.57 8.57
N ASP A 174 8.28 13.61 7.54
CA ASP A 174 7.15 12.70 7.32
C ASP A 174 7.45 11.76 6.15
N VAL A 175 8.06 10.63 6.47
CA VAL A 175 8.41 9.60 5.50
C VAL A 175 7.15 9.06 4.78
N GLY A 176 6.04 8.92 5.49
CA GLY A 176 4.79 8.44 4.91
C GLY A 176 4.21 9.41 3.87
N ALA A 177 4.21 10.70 4.19
CA ALA A 177 3.77 11.74 3.25
C ALA A 177 4.70 11.83 2.02
N ASP A 178 6.00 11.73 2.22
CA ASP A 178 6.98 11.72 1.14
C ASP A 178 6.79 10.53 0.20
N ILE A 179 6.62 9.32 0.73
CA ILE A 179 6.33 8.13 -0.06
C ILE A 179 5.00 8.28 -0.81
N PHE A 180 3.97 8.84 -0.17
CA PHE A 180 2.68 9.09 -0.81
C PHE A 180 2.82 10.08 -1.96
N GLU A 181 3.59 11.15 -1.80
CA GLU A 181 3.79 12.19 -2.83
C GLU A 181 4.48 11.63 -4.07
N ARG A 182 5.51 10.82 -3.90
CA ARG A 182 6.42 10.39 -4.97
C ARG A 182 6.22 8.95 -5.42
N GLY A 183 5.38 8.17 -4.73
CA GLY A 183 5.24 6.74 -4.94
C GLY A 183 4.00 6.35 -5.73
N LEU A 184 4.10 5.20 -6.37
CA LEU A 184 2.98 4.51 -7.02
C LEU A 184 3.14 3.00 -6.96
N CYS A 185 2.01 2.29 -7.07
CA CYS A 185 1.96 0.85 -7.23
C CYS A 185 1.88 0.50 -8.72
N LEU A 186 2.74 -0.39 -9.15
CA LEU A 186 2.80 -0.88 -10.52
C LEU A 186 1.80 -2.03 -10.73
N PRO A 187 1.35 -2.27 -11.97
CA PRO A 187 0.63 -3.47 -12.32
C PRO A 187 1.42 -4.72 -11.87
N SER A 188 0.81 -5.57 -11.07
CA SER A 188 1.51 -6.71 -10.44
C SER A 188 0.66 -7.98 -10.43
N ASP A 189 -0.22 -8.17 -11.43
CA ASP A 189 -0.98 -9.41 -11.56
C ASP A 189 -0.05 -10.57 -11.90
N ASN A 190 -0.16 -11.69 -11.18
CA ASN A 190 0.64 -12.88 -11.42
C ASN A 190 0.34 -13.60 -12.75
N LYS A 191 -0.73 -13.21 -13.45
CA LYS A 191 -1.02 -13.67 -14.81
C LYS A 191 -0.40 -12.78 -15.90
N MET A 192 0.20 -11.64 -15.51
CA MET A 192 0.86 -10.73 -16.45
C MET A 192 2.04 -11.43 -17.12
N THR A 193 2.10 -11.38 -18.47
CA THR A 193 3.21 -11.94 -19.22
C THR A 193 4.45 -11.05 -19.16
N ALA A 194 5.61 -11.61 -19.50
CA ALA A 194 6.86 -10.87 -19.59
C ALA A 194 6.78 -9.73 -20.61
N GLU A 195 6.16 -9.98 -21.75
CA GLU A 195 5.97 -8.99 -22.83
C GLU A 195 5.07 -7.84 -22.39
N GLN A 196 3.98 -8.13 -21.67
CA GLN A 196 3.12 -7.10 -21.08
C GLN A 196 3.88 -6.24 -20.07
N GLN A 197 4.73 -6.86 -19.25
CA GLN A 197 5.57 -6.15 -18.31
C GLN A 197 6.62 -5.27 -19.00
N ASP A 198 7.22 -5.74 -20.10
CA ASP A 198 8.16 -4.95 -20.92
C ASP A 198 7.50 -3.71 -21.51
N VAL A 199 6.26 -3.82 -21.97
CA VAL A 199 5.49 -2.66 -22.45
C VAL A 199 5.31 -1.64 -21.32
N ILE A 200 4.97 -2.08 -20.11
CA ILE A 200 4.83 -1.18 -18.94
C ILE A 200 6.16 -0.49 -18.63
N ILE A 201 7.27 -1.22 -18.64
CA ILE A 201 8.61 -0.69 -18.42
C ILE A 201 8.93 0.38 -19.46
N GLU A 202 8.70 0.11 -20.75
CA GLU A 202 8.97 1.08 -21.83
C GLU A 202 8.08 2.35 -21.72
N ILE A 203 6.81 2.20 -21.34
CA ILE A 203 5.93 3.35 -21.09
C ILE A 203 6.53 4.26 -20.01
N ILE A 204 6.99 3.67 -18.90
CA ILE A 204 7.58 4.43 -17.79
C ILE A 204 8.90 5.10 -18.23
N HIS A 205 9.74 4.42 -19.01
CA HIS A 205 10.93 5.04 -19.60
C HIS A 205 10.59 6.28 -20.42
N ARG A 206 9.48 6.27 -21.17
CA ARG A 206 9.05 7.43 -21.98
C ARG A 206 8.60 8.62 -21.13
N CYS A 207 8.11 8.39 -19.92
CA CYS A 207 7.73 9.46 -19.00
C CYS A 207 8.94 10.30 -18.52
N PHE A 208 10.16 9.82 -18.69
CA PHE A 208 11.40 10.51 -18.30
C PHE A 208 12.29 10.94 -19.50
N ARG A 209 11.70 11.03 -20.70
CA ARG A 209 12.39 11.51 -21.92
C ARG A 209 12.06 12.97 -22.32
#